data_24d0f8f65b7228996b2fc58775989e93
#
_entry.id   24d0f8f65b7228996b2fc58775989e93
#
_cell.length_a   1.000
_cell.length_b   1.000
_cell.length_c   1.000
_cell.angle_alpha   90.00
_cell.angle_beta   90.00
_cell.angle_gamma   90.00
#
_symmetry.space_group_name_H-M   'P 1'
#
loop_
_entity.id
_entity.type
_entity.pdbx_description
1 polymer ?
#
loop_
_entity_poly.entity_id
_entity_poly.type
_entity_poly.pdbx_seq_one_letter_code
_entity_poly.pdbx_strand_id
1 'polypeptide(L)'
;MAPDIRFPHLGIEIASLGKGITIGGFTIAFYGMIIAFGMVMGYLMTAFQAKRTGQEPDLYLDLALWDIVFAVIGARIYYVVFSWDYYKDNLPQIFNTRGGGLAIYGGVIAGVITTIIFGKVRKQNFFQLLDTACVGLITGQLIGRWGNFCNREAFGGYTNGLFAMQLKESDVASSNLTHAVLKHIVEIDGTRYIQVHP
;
A
#
# COMPACT_ATOMS: atom_id res chain seq x y z
N MET A 1 -17.45 13.49 -20.24
CA MET A 1 -17.42 12.62 -19.03
C MET A 1 -16.54 13.35 -18.01
N ALA A 2 -17.01 13.58 -16.80
CA ALA A 2 -16.21 14.31 -15.80
C ALA A 2 -14.93 13.51 -15.46
N PRO A 3 -13.74 14.15 -15.40
CA PRO A 3 -12.49 13.46 -15.13
C PRO A 3 -12.44 12.88 -13.70
N ASP A 4 -11.79 11.74 -13.54
CA ASP A 4 -11.70 11.05 -12.25
C ASP A 4 -10.75 11.76 -11.29
N ILE A 5 -9.65 12.31 -11.82
CA ILE A 5 -8.63 13.03 -11.06
C ILE A 5 -8.31 14.32 -11.82
N ARG A 6 -8.18 15.42 -11.08
CA ARG A 6 -7.81 16.73 -11.64
C ARG A 6 -6.71 17.37 -10.81
N PHE A 7 -5.82 18.08 -11.48
CA PHE A 7 -4.87 19.01 -10.88
C PHE A 7 -5.17 20.40 -11.41
N PRO A 8 -6.06 21.16 -10.72
CA PRO A 8 -6.62 22.40 -11.28
C PRO A 8 -5.56 23.46 -11.61
N HIS A 9 -4.52 23.56 -10.81
CA HIS A 9 -3.44 24.55 -11.02
C HIS A 9 -2.42 24.13 -12.09
N LEU A 10 -2.39 22.84 -12.45
CA LEU A 10 -1.48 22.32 -13.50
C LEU A 10 -2.21 22.11 -14.84
N GLY A 11 -3.53 22.24 -14.87
CA GLY A 11 -4.32 21.97 -16.07
C GLY A 11 -4.32 20.49 -16.48
N ILE A 12 -4.04 19.57 -15.56
CA ILE A 12 -3.98 18.14 -15.84
C ILE A 12 -5.30 17.50 -15.43
N GLU A 13 -5.92 16.78 -16.36
CA GLU A 13 -7.15 16.02 -16.13
C GLU A 13 -6.98 14.56 -16.58
N ILE A 14 -7.30 13.62 -15.70
CA ILE A 14 -7.28 12.19 -15.98
C ILE A 14 -8.73 11.73 -16.07
N ALA A 15 -9.20 11.54 -17.30
CA ALA A 15 -10.61 11.36 -17.58
C ALA A 15 -11.18 10.01 -17.16
N SER A 16 -10.35 8.95 -17.14
CA SER A 16 -10.85 7.57 -16.91
C SER A 16 -9.73 6.70 -16.37
N LEU A 17 -9.44 6.87 -15.09
CA LEU A 17 -8.54 5.97 -14.37
C LEU A 17 -9.38 4.89 -13.67
N GLY A 18 -9.68 3.78 -14.37
CA GLY A 18 -10.33 2.61 -13.77
C GLY A 18 -9.55 2.06 -12.58
N LYS A 19 -10.18 1.24 -11.76
CA LYS A 19 -9.51 0.58 -10.62
C LYS A 19 -8.75 -0.69 -11.02
N GLY A 20 -8.85 -1.13 -12.28
CA GLY A 20 -8.22 -2.36 -12.78
C GLY A 20 -8.59 -2.69 -14.21
N ILE A 21 -8.05 -3.81 -14.69
CA ILE A 21 -8.32 -4.38 -16.02
C ILE A 21 -9.20 -5.62 -15.84
N THR A 22 -10.32 -5.67 -16.54
CA THR A 22 -11.23 -6.84 -16.52
C THR A 22 -11.00 -7.69 -17.76
N ILE A 23 -10.60 -8.95 -17.54
CA ILE A 23 -10.38 -9.95 -18.59
C ILE A 23 -11.24 -11.17 -18.27
N GLY A 24 -12.15 -11.54 -19.15
CA GLY A 24 -12.99 -12.74 -19.00
C GLY A 24 -13.83 -12.76 -17.72
N GLY A 25 -14.27 -11.57 -17.22
CA GLY A 25 -15.04 -11.45 -15.97
C GLY A 25 -14.20 -11.42 -14.68
N PHE A 26 -12.88 -11.56 -14.78
CA PHE A 26 -11.96 -11.43 -13.66
C PHE A 26 -11.29 -10.04 -13.70
N THR A 27 -11.41 -9.26 -12.62
CA THR A 27 -10.80 -7.92 -12.52
C THR A 27 -9.47 -7.98 -11.77
N ILE A 28 -8.40 -7.59 -12.44
CA ILE A 28 -7.07 -7.42 -11.86
C ILE A 28 -6.94 -5.95 -11.47
N ALA A 29 -6.86 -5.67 -10.17
CA ALA A 29 -6.73 -4.31 -9.66
C ALA A 29 -5.36 -3.71 -9.99
N PHE A 30 -5.32 -2.47 -10.46
CA PHE A 30 -4.06 -1.73 -10.68
C PHE A 30 -3.22 -1.65 -9.40
N TYR A 31 -3.86 -1.47 -8.26
CA TYR A 31 -3.19 -1.50 -6.96
C TYR A 31 -2.37 -2.79 -6.76
N GLY A 32 -2.99 -3.95 -6.99
CA GLY A 32 -2.30 -5.24 -6.86
C GLY A 32 -1.12 -5.39 -7.82
N MET A 33 -1.28 -4.94 -9.07
CA MET A 33 -0.18 -4.98 -10.06
C MET A 33 0.98 -4.06 -9.66
N ILE A 34 0.69 -2.85 -9.18
CA ILE A 34 1.70 -1.88 -8.73
C ILE A 34 2.44 -2.41 -7.49
N ILE A 35 1.72 -3.00 -6.53
CA ILE A 35 2.35 -3.60 -5.35
C ILE A 35 3.25 -4.78 -5.75
N ALA A 36 2.78 -5.68 -6.63
CA ALA A 36 3.60 -6.78 -7.11
C ALA A 36 4.86 -6.28 -7.84
N PHE A 37 4.71 -5.27 -8.70
CA PHE A 37 5.85 -4.61 -9.34
C PHE A 37 6.80 -3.97 -8.33
N GLY A 38 6.26 -3.29 -7.32
CA GLY A 38 7.03 -2.71 -6.23
C GLY A 38 7.83 -3.74 -5.42
N MET A 39 7.25 -4.92 -5.17
CA MET A 39 7.95 -6.03 -4.52
C MET A 39 9.12 -6.54 -5.36
N VAL A 40 8.92 -6.73 -6.67
CA VAL A 40 9.98 -7.16 -7.59
C VAL A 40 11.10 -6.12 -7.65
N MET A 41 10.76 -4.85 -7.84
CA MET A 41 11.75 -3.77 -7.88
C MET A 41 12.46 -3.59 -6.54
N GLY A 42 11.75 -3.72 -5.43
CA GLY A 42 12.33 -3.71 -4.10
C GLY A 42 13.35 -4.83 -3.91
N TYR A 43 13.00 -6.06 -4.30
CA TYR A 43 13.96 -7.17 -4.28
C TYR A 43 15.19 -6.91 -5.16
N LEU A 44 14.99 -6.43 -6.40
CA LEU A 44 16.10 -6.15 -7.32
C LEU A 44 17.06 -5.10 -6.74
N MET A 45 16.53 -4.06 -6.10
CA MET A 45 17.34 -3.03 -5.44
C MET A 45 18.08 -3.59 -4.22
N THR A 46 17.42 -4.44 -3.41
CA THR A 46 18.08 -5.15 -2.31
C THR A 46 19.18 -6.07 -2.82
N ALA A 47 18.92 -6.84 -3.87
CA ALA A 47 19.90 -7.75 -4.49
C ALA A 47 21.10 -6.98 -5.07
N PHE A 48 20.85 -5.82 -5.69
CA PHE A 48 21.90 -4.92 -6.17
C PHE A 48 22.77 -4.43 -5.01
N GLN A 49 22.15 -3.96 -3.92
CA GLN A 49 22.86 -3.49 -2.72
C GLN A 49 23.63 -4.64 -2.05
N ALA A 50 23.05 -5.83 -1.96
CA ALA A 50 23.70 -7.02 -1.42
C ALA A 50 24.98 -7.34 -2.19
N LYS A 51 24.93 -7.39 -3.52
CA LYS A 51 26.13 -7.61 -4.36
C LYS A 51 27.17 -6.52 -4.16
N ARG A 52 26.75 -5.26 -4.07
CA ARG A 52 27.66 -4.12 -3.87
C ARG A 52 28.40 -4.18 -2.55
N THR A 53 27.78 -4.76 -1.52
CA THR A 53 28.34 -4.89 -0.17
C THR A 53 28.95 -6.28 0.11
N GLY A 54 29.13 -7.11 -0.94
CA GLY A 54 29.74 -8.43 -0.81
C GLY A 54 28.85 -9.47 -0.11
N GLN A 55 27.54 -9.28 -0.12
CA GLN A 55 26.55 -10.19 0.43
C GLN A 55 25.88 -11.01 -0.69
N GLU A 56 25.34 -12.17 -0.33
CA GLU A 56 24.63 -13.05 -1.28
C GLU A 56 23.20 -12.57 -1.53
N PRO A 57 22.79 -12.26 -2.78
CA PRO A 57 21.42 -11.82 -3.09
C PRO A 57 20.35 -12.85 -2.76
N ASP A 58 20.65 -14.14 -2.92
CA ASP A 58 19.69 -15.22 -2.69
C ASP A 58 19.23 -15.28 -1.23
N LEU A 59 20.12 -14.87 -0.31
CA LEU A 59 19.78 -14.72 1.10
C LEU A 59 18.60 -13.74 1.29
N TYR A 60 18.59 -12.66 0.53
CA TYR A 60 17.54 -11.64 0.59
C TYR A 60 16.25 -12.04 -0.13
N LEU A 61 16.34 -12.93 -1.13
CA LEU A 61 15.15 -13.54 -1.72
C LEU A 61 14.45 -14.44 -0.67
N ASP A 62 15.22 -15.30 -0.02
CA ASP A 62 14.70 -16.15 1.06
C ASP A 62 14.05 -15.30 2.16
N LEU A 63 14.75 -14.25 2.63
CA LEU A 63 14.23 -13.36 3.66
C LEU A 63 12.92 -12.70 3.20
N ALA A 64 12.86 -12.15 1.98
CA ALA A 64 11.67 -11.50 1.46
C ALA A 64 10.47 -12.46 1.38
N LEU A 65 10.67 -13.70 0.95
CA LEU A 65 9.61 -14.70 0.89
C LEU A 65 9.05 -15.02 2.29
N TRP A 66 9.91 -15.19 3.28
CA TRP A 66 9.47 -15.42 4.66
C TRP A 66 8.79 -14.18 5.25
N ASP A 67 9.34 -13.00 5.02
CA ASP A 67 8.77 -11.74 5.51
C ASP A 67 7.38 -11.50 4.92
N ILE A 68 7.16 -11.73 3.62
CA ILE A 68 5.83 -11.58 3.00
C ILE A 68 4.82 -12.48 3.68
N VAL A 69 5.15 -13.77 3.87
CA VAL A 69 4.23 -14.74 4.47
C VAL A 69 3.88 -14.34 5.91
N PHE A 70 4.89 -14.10 6.74
CA PHE A 70 4.67 -13.80 8.16
C PHE A 70 4.12 -12.39 8.38
N ALA A 71 4.46 -11.41 7.53
CA ALA A 71 3.86 -10.08 7.60
C ALA A 71 2.35 -10.12 7.32
N VAL A 72 1.89 -10.91 6.35
CA VAL A 72 0.45 -11.07 6.09
C VAL A 72 -0.24 -11.75 7.27
N ILE A 73 0.35 -12.80 7.82
CA ILE A 73 -0.20 -13.51 9.00
C ILE A 73 -0.24 -12.55 10.19
N GLY A 74 0.84 -11.84 10.47
CA GLY A 74 0.91 -10.89 11.58
C GLY A 74 -0.06 -9.72 11.42
N ALA A 75 -0.19 -9.17 10.22
CA ALA A 75 -1.17 -8.13 9.91
C ALA A 75 -2.60 -8.59 10.19
N ARG A 76 -2.90 -9.86 9.84
CA ARG A 76 -4.22 -10.46 10.10
C ARG A 76 -4.46 -10.69 11.57
N ILE A 77 -3.52 -11.32 12.27
CA ILE A 77 -3.63 -11.56 13.72
C ILE A 77 -3.84 -10.25 14.46
N TYR A 78 -3.04 -9.23 14.18
CA TYR A 78 -3.17 -7.93 14.81
C TYR A 78 -4.57 -7.33 14.58
N TYR A 79 -5.04 -7.34 13.35
CA TYR A 79 -6.38 -6.82 13.03
C TYR A 79 -7.48 -7.57 13.77
N VAL A 80 -7.44 -8.90 13.80
CA VAL A 80 -8.43 -9.74 14.48
C VAL A 80 -8.43 -9.49 15.97
N VAL A 81 -7.27 -9.38 16.60
CA VAL A 81 -7.16 -9.10 18.04
C VAL A 81 -7.80 -7.77 18.40
N PHE A 82 -7.53 -6.71 17.61
CA PHE A 82 -8.09 -5.37 17.89
C PHE A 82 -9.53 -5.19 17.39
N SER A 83 -10.06 -6.13 16.63
CA SER A 83 -11.47 -6.15 16.18
C SER A 83 -12.21 -7.38 16.69
N TRP A 84 -11.81 -7.90 17.86
CA TRP A 84 -12.30 -9.17 18.41
C TRP A 84 -13.83 -9.22 18.54
N ASP A 85 -14.47 -8.11 18.91
CA ASP A 85 -15.92 -8.03 19.02
C ASP A 85 -16.66 -8.37 17.72
N TYR A 86 -16.05 -8.12 16.57
CA TYR A 86 -16.60 -8.49 15.27
C TYR A 86 -16.38 -9.99 14.95
N TYR A 87 -15.29 -10.61 15.43
CA TYR A 87 -14.91 -11.98 15.06
C TYR A 87 -15.37 -13.05 16.03
N LYS A 88 -15.63 -12.71 17.30
CA LYS A 88 -16.00 -13.68 18.35
C LYS A 88 -17.22 -14.52 18.01
N ASP A 89 -18.20 -13.96 17.27
CA ASP A 89 -19.44 -14.62 16.91
C ASP A 89 -19.36 -15.35 15.54
N ASN A 90 -18.28 -15.14 14.78
CA ASN A 90 -18.07 -15.76 13.47
C ASN A 90 -16.58 -16.04 13.17
N LEU A 91 -16.01 -17.03 13.82
CA LEU A 91 -14.60 -17.40 13.71
C LEU A 91 -14.11 -17.72 12.28
N PRO A 92 -14.90 -18.35 11.38
CA PRO A 92 -14.45 -18.58 10.01
C PRO A 92 -14.07 -17.29 9.24
N GLN A 93 -14.66 -16.15 9.60
CA GLN A 93 -14.30 -14.86 9.00
C GLN A 93 -12.85 -14.42 9.28
N ILE A 94 -12.19 -15.03 10.28
CA ILE A 94 -10.77 -14.76 10.57
C ILE A 94 -9.89 -15.11 9.35
N PHE A 95 -10.25 -16.09 8.56
CA PHE A 95 -9.50 -16.51 7.38
C PHE A 95 -9.86 -15.75 6.11
N ASN A 96 -10.94 -14.95 6.13
CA ASN A 96 -11.36 -14.16 4.97
C ASN A 96 -10.59 -12.84 4.89
N THR A 97 -9.49 -12.84 4.14
CA THR A 97 -8.67 -11.64 3.89
C THR A 97 -9.10 -10.86 2.65
N ARG A 98 -10.00 -11.41 1.80
CA ARG A 98 -10.46 -10.75 0.56
C ARG A 98 -11.26 -9.48 0.83
N GLY A 99 -11.97 -9.42 1.94
CA GLY A 99 -12.72 -8.25 2.38
C GLY A 99 -11.88 -7.17 3.07
N GLY A 100 -10.56 -7.31 3.09
CA GLY A 100 -9.66 -6.45 3.85
C GLY A 100 -9.38 -6.99 5.27
N GLY A 101 -9.12 -6.11 6.23
CA GLY A 101 -8.83 -6.50 7.61
C GLY A 101 -7.39 -6.97 7.82
N LEU A 102 -6.44 -6.20 7.30
CA LEU A 102 -5.01 -6.34 7.51
C LEU A 102 -4.48 -5.06 8.15
N ALA A 103 -3.86 -5.15 9.32
CA ALA A 103 -3.29 -4.02 10.03
C ALA A 103 -1.79 -3.91 9.76
N ILE A 104 -1.36 -2.77 9.24
CA ILE A 104 0.05 -2.53 8.88
C ILE A 104 1.01 -2.75 10.05
N TYR A 105 0.61 -2.34 11.26
CA TYR A 105 1.43 -2.53 12.47
C TYR A 105 1.74 -4.00 12.75
N GLY A 106 0.74 -4.88 12.57
CA GLY A 106 0.94 -6.32 12.72
C GLY A 106 1.93 -6.88 11.71
N GLY A 107 1.87 -6.39 10.45
CA GLY A 107 2.82 -6.75 9.40
C GLY A 107 4.25 -6.31 9.72
N VAL A 108 4.43 -5.06 10.17
CA VAL A 108 5.75 -4.52 10.54
C VAL A 108 6.34 -5.30 11.72
N ILE A 109 5.57 -5.55 12.78
CA ILE A 109 6.01 -6.31 13.95
C ILE A 109 6.44 -7.72 13.53
N ALA A 110 5.62 -8.40 12.74
CA ALA A 110 5.93 -9.76 12.27
C ALA A 110 7.17 -9.77 11.36
N GLY A 111 7.33 -8.80 10.45
CA GLY A 111 8.51 -8.68 9.60
C GLY A 111 9.80 -8.50 10.41
N VAL A 112 9.80 -7.63 11.42
CA VAL A 112 10.94 -7.45 12.31
C VAL A 112 11.29 -8.76 13.06
N ILE A 113 10.27 -9.44 13.60
CA ILE A 113 10.45 -10.72 14.29
C ILE A 113 11.01 -11.77 13.33
N THR A 114 10.47 -11.86 12.11
CA THR A 114 10.92 -12.79 11.08
C THR A 114 12.39 -12.52 10.72
N THR A 115 12.75 -11.26 10.48
CA THR A 115 14.14 -10.88 10.19
C THR A 115 15.09 -11.24 11.32
N ILE A 116 14.68 -11.06 12.60
CA ILE A 116 15.50 -11.48 13.76
C ILE A 116 15.71 -13.00 13.78
N ILE A 117 14.61 -13.76 13.61
CA ILE A 117 14.67 -15.24 13.63
C ILE A 117 15.51 -15.73 12.45
N PHE A 118 15.27 -15.21 11.26
CA PHE A 118 16.01 -15.53 10.04
C PHE A 118 17.51 -15.25 10.20
N GLY A 119 17.87 -14.08 10.73
CA GLY A 119 19.27 -13.74 11.00
C GLY A 119 19.95 -14.72 11.95
N LYS A 120 19.25 -15.13 13.03
CA LYS A 120 19.77 -16.14 13.97
C LYS A 120 19.95 -17.51 13.30
N VAL A 121 18.96 -17.99 12.55
CA VAL A 121 18.99 -19.29 11.88
C VAL A 121 20.09 -19.35 10.79
N ARG A 122 20.21 -18.29 10.00
CA ARG A 122 21.20 -18.17 8.91
C ARG A 122 22.56 -17.66 9.41
N LYS A 123 22.73 -17.40 10.72
CA LYS A 123 23.95 -16.86 11.34
C LYS A 123 24.41 -15.55 10.71
N GLN A 124 23.43 -14.69 10.34
CA GLN A 124 23.66 -13.38 9.75
C GLN A 124 23.47 -12.27 10.79
N ASN A 125 24.16 -11.16 10.61
CA ASN A 125 23.99 -10.00 11.47
C ASN A 125 22.65 -9.31 11.14
N PHE A 126 21.80 -9.16 12.16
CA PHE A 126 20.48 -8.55 12.04
C PHE A 126 20.53 -7.12 11.46
N PHE A 127 21.45 -6.30 11.96
CA PHE A 127 21.54 -4.91 11.47
C PHE A 127 22.02 -4.85 10.03
N GLN A 128 22.90 -5.77 9.61
CA GLN A 128 23.35 -5.84 8.22
C GLN A 128 22.21 -6.27 7.29
N LEU A 129 21.38 -7.23 7.73
CA LEU A 129 20.18 -7.64 6.99
C LEU A 129 19.21 -6.46 6.81
N LEU A 130 18.92 -5.73 7.90
CA LEU A 130 18.04 -4.56 7.84
C LEU A 130 18.60 -3.46 6.94
N ASP A 131 19.88 -3.14 7.09
CA ASP A 131 20.52 -2.05 6.35
C ASP A 131 20.43 -2.28 4.84
N THR A 132 20.66 -3.50 4.41
CA THR A 132 20.56 -3.89 3.00
C THR A 132 19.09 -3.99 2.53
N ALA A 133 18.20 -4.58 3.34
CA ALA A 133 16.78 -4.74 3.00
C ALA A 133 16.02 -3.40 2.97
N CYS A 134 16.41 -2.42 3.79
CA CYS A 134 15.77 -1.09 3.82
C CYS A 134 15.80 -0.39 2.46
N VAL A 135 16.84 -0.59 1.65
CA VAL A 135 16.92 0.00 0.31
C VAL A 135 15.76 -0.49 -0.57
N GLY A 136 15.49 -1.79 -0.55
CA GLY A 136 14.37 -2.37 -1.28
C GLY A 136 13.02 -2.00 -0.69
N LEU A 137 12.92 -1.93 0.64
CA LEU A 137 11.70 -1.54 1.33
C LEU A 137 11.27 -0.11 0.94
N ILE A 138 12.21 0.83 0.95
CA ILE A 138 11.95 2.22 0.53
C ILE A 138 11.55 2.27 -0.95
N THR A 139 12.22 1.49 -1.81
CA THR A 139 11.86 1.40 -3.24
C THR A 139 10.43 0.87 -3.42
N GLY A 140 10.08 -0.19 -2.72
CA GLY A 140 8.74 -0.75 -2.74
C GLY A 140 7.67 0.24 -2.25
N GLN A 141 7.95 0.97 -1.17
CA GLN A 141 7.05 2.02 -0.64
C GLN A 141 6.86 3.16 -1.63
N LEU A 142 7.93 3.62 -2.29
CA LEU A 142 7.86 4.67 -3.30
C LEU A 142 6.93 4.26 -4.45
N ILE A 143 7.11 3.04 -4.96
CA ILE A 143 6.26 2.49 -6.03
C ILE A 143 4.83 2.29 -5.53
N GLY A 144 4.65 1.81 -4.30
CA GLY A 144 3.34 1.57 -3.68
C GLY A 144 2.48 2.83 -3.56
N ARG A 145 3.10 4.03 -3.44
CA ARG A 145 2.36 5.31 -3.47
C ARG A 145 1.58 5.53 -4.77
N TRP A 146 2.07 5.05 -5.90
CA TRP A 146 1.31 5.07 -7.15
C TRP A 146 0.08 4.15 -7.11
N GLY A 147 0.15 3.07 -6.34
CA GLY A 147 -1.02 2.22 -6.06
C GLY A 147 -2.10 2.99 -5.29
N ASN A 148 -1.72 3.71 -4.24
CA ASN A 148 -2.64 4.57 -3.48
C ASN A 148 -3.27 5.66 -4.36
N PHE A 149 -2.48 6.27 -5.25
CA PHE A 149 -2.99 7.24 -6.22
C PHE A 149 -4.05 6.62 -7.15
N CYS A 150 -3.80 5.44 -7.69
CA CYS A 150 -4.77 4.72 -8.54
C CYS A 150 -6.05 4.35 -7.76
N ASN A 151 -5.93 4.01 -6.49
CA ASN A 151 -7.06 3.70 -5.61
C ASN A 151 -7.76 4.93 -5.04
N ARG A 152 -7.21 6.12 -5.20
CA ARG A 152 -7.69 7.38 -4.61
C ARG A 152 -7.75 7.29 -3.07
N GLU A 153 -6.68 6.78 -2.46
CA GLU A 153 -6.56 6.59 -1.02
C GLU A 153 -5.23 7.12 -0.48
N ALA A 154 -5.10 7.21 0.84
CA ALA A 154 -3.90 7.68 1.55
C ALA A 154 -3.38 9.06 1.07
N PHE A 155 -4.30 9.93 0.64
CA PHE A 155 -4.05 11.33 0.35
C PHE A 155 -4.01 12.18 1.63
N GLY A 156 -3.48 13.39 1.53
CA GLY A 156 -3.39 14.31 2.67
C GLY A 156 -4.68 15.09 2.93
N GLY A 157 -4.60 16.09 3.82
CA GLY A 157 -5.71 17.00 4.09
C GLY A 157 -5.99 17.97 2.95
N TYR A 158 -6.97 18.88 3.16
CA TYR A 158 -7.28 19.93 2.20
C TYR A 158 -6.05 20.80 1.90
N THR A 159 -5.87 21.12 0.64
CA THR A 159 -4.87 22.09 0.17
C THR A 159 -5.38 22.84 -1.04
N ASN A 160 -4.90 24.08 -1.23
CA ASN A 160 -5.07 24.86 -2.46
C ASN A 160 -3.71 25.22 -3.09
N GLY A 161 -2.66 24.47 -2.77
CA GLY A 161 -1.33 24.64 -3.34
C GLY A 161 -1.25 24.21 -4.81
N LEU A 162 -0.09 24.45 -5.43
CA LEU A 162 0.16 24.17 -6.85
C LEU A 162 -0.17 22.72 -7.25
N PHE A 163 0.10 21.77 -6.36
CA PHE A 163 -0.16 20.34 -6.58
C PHE A 163 -1.50 19.87 -5.99
N ALA A 164 -2.43 20.80 -5.69
CA ALA A 164 -3.76 20.41 -5.22
C ALA A 164 -4.38 19.40 -6.19
N MET A 165 -4.84 18.27 -5.64
CA MET A 165 -5.47 17.18 -6.39
C MET A 165 -6.97 17.16 -6.07
N GLN A 166 -7.81 17.13 -7.10
CA GLN A 166 -9.24 16.97 -6.98
C GLN A 166 -9.65 15.56 -7.37
N LEU A 167 -10.36 14.88 -6.46
CA LEU A 167 -10.88 13.53 -6.66
C LEU A 167 -12.41 13.56 -6.62
N LYS A 168 -13.07 12.77 -7.47
CA LYS A 168 -14.53 12.60 -7.36
C LYS A 168 -14.87 12.05 -5.98
N GLU A 169 -15.80 12.70 -5.27
CA GLU A 169 -16.25 12.25 -3.96
C GLU A 169 -16.78 10.81 -4.01
N SER A 170 -17.52 10.46 -5.07
CA SER A 170 -18.09 9.13 -5.29
C SER A 170 -17.05 8.00 -5.39
N ASP A 171 -15.82 8.33 -5.77
CA ASP A 171 -14.76 7.35 -6.02
C ASP A 171 -13.88 7.09 -4.78
N VAL A 172 -14.03 7.94 -3.76
CA VAL A 172 -13.28 7.88 -2.50
C VAL A 172 -14.08 7.09 -1.47
N ALA A 173 -13.40 6.18 -0.75
CA ALA A 173 -14.03 5.45 0.33
C ALA A 173 -14.52 6.39 1.44
N SER A 174 -15.73 6.16 1.95
CA SER A 174 -16.36 7.01 2.98
C SER A 174 -15.51 7.16 4.25
N SER A 175 -14.71 6.15 4.59
CA SER A 175 -13.76 6.19 5.71
C SER A 175 -12.65 7.25 5.55
N ASN A 176 -12.35 7.66 4.31
CA ASN A 176 -11.33 8.67 3.99
C ASN A 176 -11.92 10.08 3.87
N LEU A 177 -13.25 10.22 3.89
CA LEU A 177 -13.94 11.49 3.82
C LEU A 177 -14.07 12.12 5.21
N THR A 178 -13.02 12.82 5.64
CA THR A 178 -13.05 13.53 6.91
C THR A 178 -13.88 14.82 6.81
N HIS A 179 -14.43 15.29 7.93
CA HIS A 179 -15.20 16.53 8.01
C HIS A 179 -14.39 17.75 7.48
N ALA A 180 -13.07 17.75 7.69
CA ALA A 180 -12.19 18.81 7.18
C ALA A 180 -12.13 18.83 5.66
N VAL A 181 -12.08 17.67 5.01
CA VAL A 181 -12.07 17.53 3.54
C VAL A 181 -13.45 17.89 2.95
N LEU A 182 -14.52 17.42 3.59
CA LEU A 182 -15.89 17.68 3.14
C LEU A 182 -16.32 19.16 3.19
N LYS A 183 -15.67 19.98 4.03
CA LYS A 183 -15.92 21.44 4.07
C LYS A 183 -15.47 22.17 2.80
N HIS A 184 -14.61 21.56 2.01
CA HIS A 184 -13.98 22.18 0.83
C HIS A 184 -14.30 21.43 -0.45
N ILE A 185 -15.53 20.92 -0.56
CA ILE A 185 -16.02 20.31 -1.78
C ILE A 185 -16.16 21.38 -2.85
N VAL A 186 -15.69 21.04 -4.06
CA VAL A 186 -15.85 21.87 -5.26
C VAL A 186 -16.82 21.15 -6.20
N GLU A 187 -17.87 21.83 -6.63
CA GLU A 187 -18.80 21.30 -7.60
C GLU A 187 -18.47 21.85 -8.99
N ILE A 188 -18.26 20.96 -9.96
CA ILE A 188 -17.91 21.29 -11.33
C ILE A 188 -18.77 20.43 -12.26
N ASP A 189 -19.56 21.06 -13.12
CA ASP A 189 -20.47 20.40 -14.07
C ASP A 189 -21.37 19.33 -13.41
N GLY A 190 -21.89 19.63 -12.20
CA GLY A 190 -22.75 18.73 -11.45
C GLY A 190 -22.01 17.55 -10.78
N THR A 191 -20.68 17.52 -10.84
CA THR A 191 -19.85 16.51 -10.17
C THR A 191 -19.16 17.12 -8.96
N ARG A 192 -19.24 16.43 -7.82
CA ARG A 192 -18.61 16.86 -6.56
C ARG A 192 -17.19 16.30 -6.45
N TYR A 193 -16.24 17.19 -6.18
CA TYR A 193 -14.83 16.86 -6.00
C TYR A 193 -14.38 17.27 -4.60
N ILE A 194 -13.62 16.39 -3.97
CA ILE A 194 -12.81 16.76 -2.80
C ILE A 194 -11.46 17.29 -3.28
N GLN A 195 -10.90 18.27 -2.59
CA GLN A 195 -9.60 18.85 -2.92
C GLN A 195 -8.60 18.56 -1.79
N VAL A 196 -7.49 17.90 -2.14
CA VAL A 196 -6.56 17.32 -1.16
C VAL A 196 -5.11 17.40 -1.62
N HIS A 197 -4.16 17.16 -0.71
CA HIS A 197 -2.78 16.85 -1.05
C HIS A 197 -2.69 15.48 -1.73
N PRO A 198 -1.93 15.32 -2.83
CA PRO A 198 -1.66 14.04 -3.45
C PRO A 198 -0.82 13.12 -2.55
#